data_4c3e4ef9a0ac80f2cb73e8ffbb9cacf6
#
_entry.id   4c3e4ef9a0ac80f2cb73e8ffbb9cacf6
#
_cell.length_a   1.000
_cell.length_b   1.000
_cell.length_c   1.000
_cell.angle_alpha   90.00
_cell.angle_beta   90.00
_cell.angle_gamma   90.00
#
_symmetry.space_group_name_H-M   'P 1'
#
loop_
_entity.id
_entity.type
_entity.pdbx_description
1 polymer ?
#
loop_
_entity_poly.entity_id
_entity_poly.type
_entity_poly.pdbx_seq_one_letter_code
_entity_poly.pdbx_strand_id
1 'polypeptide(L)'
;MDRPVGPVAGSAIDWDRPWFAPWRAAGARVEARVAAGLALHEALNLEAAAPVRFVAASALPAGQAYEHFVFEKGVCPVRPGLHDFFNGLAWLGLPLAKMQLNRLQAAEIAALGVGAVRGPVRDAITLFDENGALLYAPAEIWAALLERDWQRLFVQLR
;
A
#
# COMPACT_ATOMS: atom_id res chain seq x y z
N MET A 1 -6.63 -9.88 -22.49
CA MET A 1 -7.22 -8.61 -22.96
C MET A 1 -7.19 -7.64 -21.78
N ASP A 2 -6.06 -6.96 -21.62
CA ASP A 2 -5.87 -5.96 -20.56
C ASP A 2 -6.75 -4.74 -20.86
N ARG A 3 -7.72 -4.51 -20.01
CA ARG A 3 -8.42 -3.23 -19.98
C ARG A 3 -7.40 -2.17 -19.55
N PRO A 4 -7.22 -1.10 -20.33
CA PRO A 4 -6.43 0.02 -19.83
C PRO A 4 -7.11 0.55 -18.57
N VAL A 5 -6.46 0.43 -17.44
CA VAL A 5 -6.84 1.12 -16.22
C VAL A 5 -6.63 2.60 -16.52
N GLY A 6 -7.73 3.30 -16.76
CA GLY A 6 -7.71 4.73 -17.06
C GLY A 6 -7.05 5.52 -15.92
N PRO A 7 -6.70 6.77 -16.18
CA PRO A 7 -6.00 7.61 -15.24
C PRO A 7 -6.81 7.79 -13.94
N VAL A 8 -6.13 8.09 -12.84
CA VAL A 8 -6.71 8.52 -11.56
C VAL A 8 -7.64 9.77 -11.72
N ALA A 9 -7.63 10.37 -12.88
CA ALA A 9 -8.51 11.46 -13.33
C ALA A 9 -9.95 10.94 -13.51
N GLY A 10 -10.71 10.84 -12.42
CA GLY A 10 -12.14 10.50 -12.51
C GLY A 10 -12.82 10.04 -11.23
N SER A 11 -12.13 9.59 -10.21
CA SER A 11 -12.73 9.39 -8.90
C SER A 11 -12.06 10.34 -7.91
N ALA A 12 -12.68 11.49 -7.69
CA ALA A 12 -12.27 12.37 -6.59
C ALA A 12 -12.36 11.57 -5.28
N ILE A 13 -11.22 11.34 -4.66
CA ILE A 13 -11.17 10.72 -3.34
C ILE A 13 -11.79 11.72 -2.36
N ASP A 14 -12.82 11.31 -1.62
CA ASP A 14 -13.41 12.13 -0.58
C ASP A 14 -12.47 12.15 0.65
N TRP A 15 -11.48 13.03 0.61
CA TRP A 15 -10.48 13.18 1.66
C TRP A 15 -11.05 13.59 3.01
N ASP A 16 -12.31 14.02 3.08
CA ASP A 16 -12.96 14.41 4.34
C ASP A 16 -13.46 13.21 5.12
N ARG A 17 -13.48 12.03 4.54
CA ARG A 17 -13.78 10.80 5.26
C ARG A 17 -12.77 10.57 6.39
N PRO A 18 -13.22 10.23 7.60
CA PRO A 18 -12.36 10.12 8.79
C PRO A 18 -11.24 9.08 8.65
N TRP A 19 -11.45 8.01 7.90
CA TRP A 19 -10.42 6.98 7.67
C TRP A 19 -9.26 7.44 6.77
N PHE A 20 -9.42 8.54 6.03
CA PHE A 20 -8.32 9.14 5.26
C PHE A 20 -7.53 10.19 6.05
N ALA A 21 -7.91 10.51 7.28
CA ALA A 21 -7.25 11.56 8.05
C ALA A 21 -5.71 11.44 8.10
N PRO A 22 -5.10 10.25 8.30
CA PRO A 22 -3.65 10.11 8.29
C PRO A 22 -3.00 10.38 6.93
N TRP A 23 -3.74 10.18 5.84
CA TRP A 23 -3.25 10.23 4.46
C TRP A 23 -3.62 11.54 3.76
N ARG A 24 -4.58 12.29 4.30
CA ARG A 24 -5.21 13.44 3.65
C ARG A 24 -4.20 14.44 3.09
N ALA A 25 -3.28 14.88 3.91
CA ALA A 25 -2.37 15.96 3.52
C ALA A 25 -1.46 15.57 2.35
N ALA A 26 -0.82 14.39 2.42
CA ALA A 26 0.04 13.90 1.35
C ALA A 26 -0.78 13.45 0.15
N GLY A 27 -1.86 12.71 0.38
CA GLY A 27 -2.71 12.17 -0.67
C GLY A 27 -3.33 13.25 -1.55
N ALA A 28 -3.90 14.29 -0.96
CA ALA A 28 -4.50 15.40 -1.73
C ALA A 28 -3.45 16.14 -2.58
N ARG A 29 -2.22 16.31 -2.07
CA ARG A 29 -1.13 16.93 -2.87
C ARG A 29 -0.69 16.04 -4.03
N VAL A 30 -0.52 14.73 -3.79
CA VAL A 30 -0.16 13.77 -4.84
C VAL A 30 -1.26 13.71 -5.90
N GLU A 31 -2.53 13.60 -5.48
CA GLU A 31 -3.68 13.58 -6.39
C GLU A 31 -3.73 14.85 -7.26
N ALA A 32 -3.56 16.03 -6.65
CA ALA A 32 -3.56 17.30 -7.39
C ALA A 32 -2.44 17.37 -8.45
N ARG A 33 -1.23 16.86 -8.12
CA ARG A 33 -0.12 16.81 -9.08
C ARG A 33 -0.38 15.86 -10.23
N VAL A 34 -0.96 14.69 -9.94
CA VAL A 34 -1.35 13.72 -10.98
C VAL A 34 -2.44 14.31 -11.86
N ALA A 35 -3.43 14.99 -11.30
CA ALA A 35 -4.46 15.72 -12.05
C ALA A 35 -3.87 16.84 -12.92
N ALA A 36 -2.76 17.45 -12.48
CA ALA A 36 -2.02 18.44 -13.26
C ALA A 36 -1.10 17.82 -14.34
N GLY A 37 -1.08 16.49 -14.48
CA GLY A 37 -0.38 15.78 -15.55
C GLY A 37 0.97 15.16 -15.17
N LEU A 38 1.39 15.20 -13.88
CA LEU A 38 2.59 14.48 -13.47
C LEU A 38 2.30 12.97 -13.44
N ALA A 39 3.32 12.18 -13.77
CA ALA A 39 3.23 10.74 -13.54
C ALA A 39 3.18 10.44 -12.02
N LEU A 40 2.50 9.36 -11.63
CA LEU A 40 2.31 9.03 -10.22
C LEU A 40 3.64 8.93 -9.45
N HIS A 41 4.65 8.28 -10.02
CA HIS A 41 5.97 8.15 -9.39
C HIS A 41 6.67 9.50 -9.19
N GLU A 42 6.50 10.44 -10.11
CA GLU A 42 7.03 11.79 -9.98
C GLU A 42 6.31 12.56 -8.86
N ALA A 43 4.97 12.49 -8.86
CA ALA A 43 4.15 13.14 -7.85
C ALA A 43 4.45 12.64 -6.43
N LEU A 44 4.67 11.33 -6.24
CA LEU A 44 5.06 10.70 -4.97
C LEU A 44 6.46 11.13 -4.52
N ASN A 45 7.43 11.21 -5.43
CA ASN A 45 8.80 11.64 -5.11
C ASN A 45 8.91 13.11 -4.67
N LEU A 46 7.89 13.92 -4.92
CA LEU A 46 7.82 15.31 -4.44
C LEU A 46 7.32 15.43 -2.99
N GLU A 47 6.88 14.35 -2.38
CA GLU A 47 6.54 14.31 -0.96
C GLU A 47 7.81 14.16 -0.10
N ALA A 48 7.64 14.16 1.24
CA ALA A 48 8.75 13.95 2.17
C ALA A 48 9.48 12.63 1.87
N ALA A 49 10.75 12.56 2.27
CA ALA A 49 11.62 11.43 1.98
C ALA A 49 11.01 10.06 2.34
N ALA A 50 10.67 9.28 1.32
CA ALA A 50 10.35 7.87 1.48
C ALA A 50 11.66 7.06 1.60
N PRO A 51 11.63 5.86 2.21
CA PRO A 51 12.79 4.97 2.24
C PRO A 51 13.10 4.35 0.87
N VAL A 52 12.24 4.56 -0.12
CA VAL A 52 12.38 4.11 -1.50
C VAL A 52 12.18 5.28 -2.46
N ARG A 53 12.78 5.21 -3.64
CA ARG A 53 12.47 6.12 -4.74
C ARG A 53 11.40 5.50 -5.63
N PHE A 54 10.33 6.21 -5.88
CA PHE A 54 9.28 5.74 -6.81
C PHE A 54 9.74 5.87 -8.26
N VAL A 55 9.45 4.87 -9.07
CA VAL A 55 9.82 4.82 -10.50
C VAL A 55 8.63 4.32 -11.33
N ALA A 56 8.67 4.54 -12.62
CA ALA A 56 7.66 3.96 -13.52
C ALA A 56 7.69 2.44 -13.47
N ALA A 57 6.53 1.79 -13.61
CA ALA A 57 6.42 0.33 -13.59
C ALA A 57 7.33 -0.39 -14.61
N SER A 58 7.62 0.28 -15.75
CA SER A 58 8.54 -0.21 -16.77
C SER A 58 9.99 -0.36 -16.31
N ALA A 59 10.36 0.22 -15.16
CA ALA A 59 11.69 0.05 -14.58
C ALA A 59 11.89 -1.36 -13.96
N LEU A 60 10.80 -2.10 -13.69
CA LEU A 60 10.88 -3.49 -13.22
C LEU A 60 11.21 -4.41 -14.39
N PRO A 61 12.36 -5.12 -14.36
CA PRO A 61 12.71 -6.07 -15.41
C PRO A 61 11.71 -7.22 -15.52
N ALA A 62 11.46 -7.68 -16.73
CA ALA A 62 10.59 -8.84 -16.96
C ALA A 62 11.12 -10.07 -16.21
N GLY A 63 10.21 -10.75 -15.49
CA GLY A 63 10.53 -11.96 -14.73
C GLY A 63 11.15 -11.72 -13.36
N GLN A 64 11.49 -10.48 -13.00
CA GLN A 64 11.97 -10.17 -11.65
C GLN A 64 10.80 -10.00 -10.67
N ALA A 65 10.94 -10.60 -9.48
CA ALA A 65 9.95 -10.42 -8.42
C ALA A 65 9.97 -8.98 -7.91
N TYR A 66 8.78 -8.36 -7.83
CA TYR A 66 8.61 -6.97 -7.42
C TYR A 66 9.24 -6.68 -6.06
N GLU A 67 8.94 -7.48 -5.04
CA GLU A 67 9.41 -7.26 -3.67
C GLU A 67 10.94 -7.41 -3.56
N HIS A 68 11.51 -8.32 -4.32
CA HIS A 68 12.97 -8.50 -4.38
C HIS A 68 13.63 -7.30 -5.07
N PHE A 69 13.05 -6.80 -6.14
CA PHE A 69 13.54 -5.62 -6.85
C PHE A 69 13.51 -4.37 -5.96
N VAL A 70 12.38 -4.16 -5.24
CA VAL A 70 12.26 -3.04 -4.29
C VAL A 70 13.34 -3.13 -3.21
N PHE A 71 13.53 -4.33 -2.62
CA PHE A 71 14.52 -4.56 -1.57
C PHE A 71 15.95 -4.33 -2.05
N GLU A 72 16.29 -4.88 -3.21
CA GLU A 72 17.66 -4.84 -3.75
C GLU A 72 18.06 -3.45 -4.23
N LYS A 73 17.15 -2.74 -4.89
CA LYS A 73 17.44 -1.47 -5.57
C LYS A 73 17.00 -0.23 -4.79
N GLY A 74 16.21 -0.38 -3.73
CA GLY A 74 15.64 0.77 -3.02
C GLY A 74 14.70 1.60 -3.88
N VAL A 75 14.09 1.01 -4.91
CA VAL A 75 13.15 1.68 -5.81
C VAL A 75 11.82 0.94 -5.85
N CYS A 76 10.72 1.68 -5.87
CA CYS A 76 9.36 1.16 -5.87
C CYS A 76 8.70 1.46 -7.22
N PRO A 77 8.56 0.47 -8.12
CA PRO A 77 7.85 0.61 -9.37
C PRO A 77 6.35 0.84 -9.11
N VAL A 78 5.76 1.85 -9.75
CA VAL A 78 4.34 2.17 -9.59
C VAL A 78 3.64 2.32 -10.94
N ARG A 79 2.42 1.83 -11.02
CA ARG A 79 1.51 1.94 -12.15
C ARG A 79 0.49 3.07 -11.89
N PRO A 80 -0.08 3.67 -12.92
CA PRO A 80 -1.27 4.49 -12.75
C PRO A 80 -2.41 3.68 -12.11
N GLY A 81 -3.09 4.25 -11.11
CA GLY A 81 -4.25 3.65 -10.46
C GLY A 81 -4.24 3.76 -8.95
N LEU A 82 -5.41 3.53 -8.33
CA LEU A 82 -5.63 3.73 -6.89
C LEU A 82 -4.80 2.78 -6.03
N HIS A 83 -4.60 1.54 -6.48
CA HIS A 83 -3.80 0.57 -5.72
C HIS A 83 -2.37 1.09 -5.47
N ASP A 84 -1.66 1.45 -6.54
CA ASP A 84 -0.27 1.90 -6.42
C ASP A 84 -0.17 3.32 -5.84
N PHE A 85 -1.22 4.14 -6.02
CA PHE A 85 -1.37 5.43 -5.33
C PHE A 85 -1.39 5.25 -3.80
N PHE A 86 -2.28 4.42 -3.27
CA PHE A 86 -2.36 4.19 -1.83
C PHE A 86 -1.16 3.40 -1.29
N ASN A 87 -0.61 2.47 -2.06
CA ASN A 87 0.65 1.81 -1.72
C ASN A 87 1.80 2.83 -1.58
N GLY A 88 1.87 3.81 -2.49
CA GLY A 88 2.82 4.92 -2.38
C GLY A 88 2.63 5.75 -1.12
N LEU A 89 1.39 6.09 -0.77
CA LEU A 89 1.09 6.78 0.49
C LEU A 89 1.47 5.93 1.71
N ALA A 90 1.28 4.60 1.66
CA ALA A 90 1.70 3.71 2.74
C ALA A 90 3.23 3.72 2.93
N TRP A 91 4.02 3.74 1.85
CA TRP A 91 5.47 3.91 1.92
C TRP A 91 5.89 5.25 2.56
N LEU A 92 5.13 6.32 2.30
CA LEU A 92 5.39 7.64 2.89
C LEU A 92 4.98 7.71 4.38
N GLY A 93 3.82 7.14 4.72
CA GLY A 93 3.22 7.28 6.05
C GLY A 93 3.64 6.20 7.05
N LEU A 94 4.00 5.00 6.58
CA LEU A 94 4.38 3.84 7.40
C LEU A 94 5.73 3.25 6.93
N PRO A 95 6.79 4.07 6.79
CA PRO A 95 8.03 3.65 6.14
C PRO A 95 8.68 2.43 6.81
N LEU A 96 8.73 2.37 8.13
CA LEU A 96 9.35 1.26 8.85
C LEU A 96 8.58 -0.06 8.68
N ALA A 97 7.24 0.00 8.68
CA ALA A 97 6.40 -1.17 8.45
C ALA A 97 6.59 -1.69 7.02
N LYS A 98 6.53 -0.82 6.02
CA LYS A 98 6.72 -1.19 4.61
C LYS A 98 8.11 -1.76 4.35
N MET A 99 9.15 -1.16 4.91
CA MET A 99 10.52 -1.70 4.82
C MET A 99 10.63 -3.10 5.42
N GLN A 100 10.03 -3.32 6.59
CA GLN A 100 10.08 -4.61 7.27
C GLN A 100 9.31 -5.69 6.48
N LEU A 101 8.11 -5.38 5.98
CA LEU A 101 7.33 -6.29 5.14
C LEU A 101 8.09 -6.65 3.86
N ASN A 102 8.67 -5.65 3.20
CA ASN A 102 9.47 -5.88 1.99
C ASN A 102 10.72 -6.74 2.27
N ARG A 103 11.42 -6.51 3.39
CA ARG A 103 12.56 -7.32 3.82
C ARG A 103 12.17 -8.78 4.03
N LEU A 104 11.05 -9.03 4.69
CA LEU A 104 10.54 -10.39 4.94
C LEU A 104 10.16 -11.08 3.63
N GLN A 105 9.46 -10.39 2.72
CA GLN A 105 9.14 -10.90 1.39
C GLN A 105 10.41 -11.25 0.59
N ALA A 106 11.40 -10.37 0.59
CA ALA A 106 12.66 -10.59 -0.12
C ALA A 106 13.45 -11.78 0.46
N ALA A 107 13.46 -11.95 1.77
CA ALA A 107 14.10 -13.08 2.45
C ALA A 107 13.47 -14.42 2.06
N GLU A 108 12.13 -14.50 2.03
CA GLU A 108 11.41 -15.69 1.58
C GLU A 108 11.69 -16.01 0.09
N ILE A 109 11.74 -14.98 -0.76
CA ILE A 109 12.08 -15.13 -2.18
C ILE A 109 13.52 -15.65 -2.32
N ALA A 110 14.47 -15.13 -1.54
CA ALA A 110 15.85 -15.56 -1.58
C ALA A 110 16.02 -17.02 -1.11
N ALA A 111 15.25 -17.44 -0.11
CA ALA A 111 15.30 -18.79 0.44
C ALA A 111 14.62 -19.85 -0.43
N LEU A 112 13.47 -19.52 -1.02
CA LEU A 112 12.58 -20.48 -1.69
C LEU A 112 12.46 -20.26 -3.21
N GLY A 113 12.98 -19.16 -3.71
CA GLY A 113 12.80 -18.75 -5.10
C GLY A 113 11.42 -18.19 -5.40
N VAL A 114 11.21 -17.84 -6.66
CA VAL A 114 9.90 -17.40 -7.18
C VAL A 114 9.19 -18.63 -7.75
N GLY A 115 8.43 -19.34 -6.90
CA GLY A 115 7.63 -20.48 -7.34
C GLY A 115 6.29 -20.05 -7.96
N ALA A 116 5.62 -21.01 -8.62
CA ALA A 116 4.26 -20.80 -9.14
C ALA A 116 3.21 -20.53 -8.03
N VAL A 117 3.50 -20.99 -6.81
CA VAL A 117 2.67 -20.77 -5.62
C VAL A 117 3.50 -20.04 -4.58
N ARG A 118 2.95 -18.98 -4.01
CA ARG A 118 3.55 -18.30 -2.85
C ARG A 118 3.47 -19.24 -1.63
N GLY A 119 4.53 -19.23 -0.81
CA GLY A 119 4.49 -19.96 0.46
C GLY A 119 3.62 -19.24 1.49
N PRO A 120 3.21 -19.94 2.57
CA PRO A 120 2.27 -19.40 3.56
C PRO A 120 2.76 -18.12 4.25
N VAL A 121 4.06 -17.97 4.43
CA VAL A 121 4.65 -16.76 5.02
C VAL A 121 4.45 -15.56 4.08
N ARG A 122 4.74 -15.71 2.79
CA ARG A 122 4.55 -14.65 1.80
C ARG A 122 3.08 -14.29 1.64
N ASP A 123 2.18 -15.29 1.69
CA ASP A 123 0.73 -15.04 1.63
C ASP A 123 0.26 -14.25 2.87
N ALA A 124 0.72 -14.62 4.06
CA ALA A 124 0.39 -13.90 5.29
C ALA A 124 0.89 -12.45 5.27
N ILE A 125 2.13 -12.22 4.79
CA ILE A 125 2.70 -10.88 4.66
C ILE A 125 1.89 -10.05 3.64
N THR A 126 1.55 -10.62 2.50
CA THR A 126 0.73 -9.93 1.47
C THR A 126 -0.66 -9.60 2.01
N LEU A 127 -1.30 -10.55 2.70
CA LEU A 127 -2.60 -10.33 3.32
C LEU A 127 -2.56 -9.18 4.33
N PHE A 128 -1.52 -9.11 5.15
CA PHE A 128 -1.34 -8.01 6.10
C PHE A 128 -1.07 -6.68 5.40
N ASP A 129 -0.21 -6.66 4.38
CA ASP A 129 0.15 -5.45 3.64
C ASP A 129 -1.06 -4.83 2.90
N GLU A 130 -1.91 -5.66 2.33
CA GLU A 130 -3.06 -5.22 1.53
C GLU A 130 -4.35 -5.03 2.34
N ASN A 131 -4.52 -5.77 3.45
CA ASN A 131 -5.77 -5.82 4.20
C ASN A 131 -5.59 -5.58 5.70
N GLY A 132 -4.37 -5.31 6.16
CA GLY A 132 -4.10 -5.04 7.57
C GLY A 132 -4.67 -3.70 8.01
N ALA A 133 -5.08 -3.64 9.28
CA ALA A 133 -5.50 -2.41 9.91
C ALA A 133 -4.91 -2.32 11.33
N LEU A 134 -4.58 -1.11 11.76
CA LEU A 134 -4.18 -0.84 13.13
C LEU A 134 -5.41 -0.33 13.89
N LEU A 135 -5.83 -1.06 14.90
CA LEU A 135 -6.94 -0.69 15.74
C LEU A 135 -6.44 -0.26 17.12
N TYR A 136 -6.67 1.00 17.47
CA TYR A 136 -6.54 1.50 18.84
C TYR A 136 -7.95 1.74 19.39
N ALA A 137 -8.37 0.89 20.34
CA ALA A 137 -9.73 0.91 20.85
C ALA A 137 -9.79 0.42 22.31
N PRO A 138 -10.85 0.80 23.07
CA PRO A 138 -11.14 0.24 24.38
C PRO A 138 -11.28 -1.28 24.38
N ALA A 139 -11.04 -1.92 25.54
CA ALA A 139 -11.04 -3.38 25.67
C ALA A 139 -12.38 -4.04 25.25
N GLU A 140 -13.49 -3.36 25.47
CA GLU A 140 -14.83 -3.82 25.07
C GLU A 140 -15.00 -3.94 23.55
N ILE A 141 -14.40 -3.01 22.78
CA ILE A 141 -14.36 -3.07 21.30
C ILE A 141 -13.51 -4.27 20.86
N TRP A 142 -12.34 -4.47 21.50
CA TRP A 142 -11.50 -5.61 21.24
C TRP A 142 -12.20 -6.95 21.53
N ALA A 143 -12.91 -7.05 22.68
CA ALA A 143 -13.66 -8.25 23.03
C ALA A 143 -14.72 -8.56 21.97
N ALA A 144 -15.55 -7.58 21.62
CA ALA A 144 -16.58 -7.75 20.61
C ALA A 144 -16.01 -8.14 19.23
N LEU A 145 -14.86 -7.59 18.84
CA LEU A 145 -14.18 -7.93 17.59
C LEU A 145 -13.67 -9.37 17.59
N LEU A 146 -12.99 -9.80 18.66
CA LEU A 146 -12.46 -11.17 18.78
C LEU A 146 -13.56 -12.22 18.85
N GLU A 147 -14.68 -11.91 19.52
CA GLU A 147 -15.87 -12.75 19.60
C GLU A 147 -16.71 -12.72 18.32
N ARG A 148 -16.39 -11.81 17.38
CA ARG A 148 -17.16 -11.55 16.16
C ARG A 148 -18.61 -11.16 16.45
N ASP A 149 -18.83 -10.49 17.57
CA ASP A 149 -20.14 -9.95 17.95
C ASP A 149 -20.39 -8.64 17.19
N TRP A 150 -20.79 -8.79 15.93
CA TRP A 150 -21.03 -7.64 15.04
C TRP A 150 -22.17 -6.74 15.51
N GLN A 151 -23.18 -7.31 16.17
CA GLN A 151 -24.30 -6.56 16.75
C GLN A 151 -23.79 -5.63 17.86
N ARG A 152 -22.97 -6.16 18.76
CA ARG A 152 -22.34 -5.37 19.82
C ARG A 152 -21.40 -4.32 19.25
N LEU A 153 -20.55 -4.71 18.33
CA LEU A 153 -19.51 -3.85 17.75
C LEU A 153 -20.08 -2.66 16.97
N PHE A 154 -21.07 -2.89 16.11
CA PHE A 154 -21.56 -1.87 15.18
C PHE A 154 -22.86 -1.21 15.60
N VAL A 155 -23.54 -1.69 16.64
CA VAL A 155 -24.81 -1.12 17.10
C VAL A 155 -24.71 -0.60 18.54
N GLN A 156 -24.16 -1.39 19.47
CA GLN A 156 -24.17 -1.04 20.90
C GLN A 156 -22.97 -0.19 21.31
N LEU A 157 -21.81 -0.40 20.71
CA LEU A 157 -20.55 0.30 21.01
C LEU A 157 -20.20 1.40 20.00
N ARG A 158 -21.19 1.86 19.24
CA ARG A 158 -21.05 2.88 18.20
C ARG A 158 -20.94 4.30 18.74
#